data_a7be05eb0e488eabead09f652ee28397
#
_entry.id   a7be05eb0e488eabead09f652ee28397
#
_cell.length_a   1.000
_cell.length_b   1.000
_cell.length_c   1.000
_cell.angle_alpha   90.00
_cell.angle_beta   90.00
_cell.angle_gamma   90.00
#
_symmetry.space_group_name_H-M   'P 1'
#
loop_
_entity.id
_entity.type
_entity.pdbx_description
1 polymer ?
#
loop_
_entity_poly.entity_id
_entity_poly.type
_entity_poly.pdbx_seq_one_letter_code
_entity_poly.pdbx_strand_id
1 'polypeptide(L)'
;MHANEWQTAFSIFYLEDHCPEIATLFTTHATGIGRSIAGNGKPLYDYFEGYHGDQMAEELNMVSKHSVEKMAAHWADCFTTVSYITARECKQLLDKPVDIETPNGFEPTFVPKGKEFDIKREKARTALRKVAGEKLGGVVPENALLLCISGRLEWKNKGIDAFAEALDKLAQKIYHSTQPEREVIAFVMIPYLDRAPSRKGKVSAVFVPYYLDGHDPLFGMSYYDLLIGMDVTVFPSYYEPWGYTPLESCAFHVPTITTSLAGYGEWAARQKEQGGVVVIDRNDSNFGEVTERIADALFRFSHLNAEETEKARKAAAAVAKKADWKHFFKYYREAYSIALNTGHNLHIYPYQQQGTISPLRPS
;
A
#
# COMPACT_ATOMS: atom_id res chain seq x y z
N MET A 1 -15.21 -18.92 12.30
CA MET A 1 -15.14 -18.67 10.83
C MET A 1 -14.54 -17.29 10.58
N HIS A 2 -13.74 -17.10 9.51
CA HIS A 2 -13.12 -15.80 9.18
C HIS A 2 -13.55 -15.38 7.78
N ALA A 3 -14.30 -14.30 7.66
CA ALA A 3 -14.72 -13.70 6.40
C ALA A 3 -13.85 -12.48 6.08
N ASN A 4 -13.42 -12.38 4.83
CA ASN A 4 -12.64 -11.25 4.32
C ASN A 4 -13.45 -10.53 3.24
N GLU A 5 -13.62 -9.23 3.41
CA GLU A 5 -14.34 -8.36 2.50
C GLU A 5 -15.86 -8.65 2.43
N TRP A 6 -16.62 -7.68 1.98
CA TRP A 6 -18.08 -7.76 1.89
C TRP A 6 -18.59 -8.96 1.07
N GLN A 7 -17.80 -9.44 0.10
CA GLN A 7 -18.20 -10.56 -0.76
C GLN A 7 -18.37 -11.87 0.01
N THR A 8 -17.63 -12.05 1.11
CA THR A 8 -17.72 -13.26 1.95
C THR A 8 -18.58 -13.07 3.20
N ALA A 9 -19.08 -11.85 3.43
CA ALA A 9 -19.82 -11.47 4.63
C ALA A 9 -21.15 -12.22 4.82
N PHE A 10 -21.78 -12.69 3.74
CA PHE A 10 -23.03 -13.45 3.81
C PHE A 10 -22.91 -14.72 4.64
N SER A 11 -21.71 -15.30 4.74
CA SER A 11 -21.47 -16.44 5.62
C SER A 11 -21.63 -16.09 7.11
N ILE A 12 -21.31 -14.85 7.51
CA ILE A 12 -21.53 -14.38 8.89
C ILE A 12 -23.03 -14.36 9.18
N PHE A 13 -23.83 -13.76 8.30
CA PHE A 13 -25.29 -13.65 8.51
C PHE A 13 -25.95 -15.03 8.62
N TYR A 14 -25.51 -15.99 7.79
CA TYR A 14 -26.01 -17.35 7.86
C TYR A 14 -25.64 -18.03 9.19
N LEU A 15 -24.39 -17.90 9.63
CA LEU A 15 -23.92 -18.54 10.86
C LEU A 15 -24.58 -17.94 12.11
N GLU A 16 -24.72 -16.63 12.18
CA GLU A 16 -25.39 -15.96 13.30
C GLU A 16 -26.86 -16.43 13.49
N ASP A 17 -27.54 -16.77 12.39
CA ASP A 17 -28.90 -17.22 12.42
C ASP A 17 -29.05 -18.74 12.63
N HIS A 18 -28.16 -19.56 12.06
CA HIS A 18 -28.33 -21.02 11.99
C HIS A 18 -27.32 -21.79 12.83
N CYS A 19 -26.15 -21.27 13.12
CA CYS A 19 -25.06 -21.94 13.82
C CYS A 19 -24.35 -20.96 14.77
N PRO A 20 -25.08 -20.36 15.72
CA PRO A 20 -24.53 -19.30 16.57
C PRO A 20 -23.38 -19.76 17.48
N GLU A 21 -23.13 -21.05 17.61
CA GLU A 21 -21.98 -21.61 18.34
C GLU A 21 -20.66 -21.47 17.58
N ILE A 22 -20.69 -21.06 16.30
CA ILE A 22 -19.51 -20.85 15.48
C ILE A 22 -19.08 -19.38 15.55
N ALA A 23 -18.03 -19.09 16.31
CA ALA A 23 -17.48 -17.74 16.40
C ALA A 23 -17.07 -17.20 15.02
N THR A 24 -17.40 -15.93 14.79
CA THR A 24 -17.22 -15.23 13.52
C THR A 24 -16.21 -14.10 13.63
N LEU A 25 -15.38 -13.93 12.61
CA LEU A 25 -14.46 -12.82 12.47
C LEU A 25 -14.64 -12.19 11.08
N PHE A 26 -14.78 -10.88 11.04
CA PHE A 26 -14.86 -10.11 9.80
C PHE A 26 -13.66 -9.20 9.65
N THR A 27 -12.99 -9.24 8.50
CA THR A 27 -11.92 -8.31 8.14
C THR A 27 -12.32 -7.54 6.89
N THR A 28 -12.38 -6.21 6.98
CA THR A 28 -12.38 -5.34 5.80
C THR A 28 -10.98 -4.78 5.57
N HIS A 29 -10.44 -4.96 4.36
CA HIS A 29 -9.12 -4.46 4.00
C HIS A 29 -9.16 -3.01 3.54
N ALA A 30 -10.33 -2.54 3.11
CA ALA A 30 -10.61 -1.16 2.75
C ALA A 30 -12.10 -0.92 2.85
N THR A 31 -12.54 0.14 3.49
CA THR A 31 -13.95 0.46 3.46
C THR A 31 -14.41 0.77 2.03
N GLY A 32 -15.49 0.14 1.60
CA GLY A 32 -16.02 0.35 0.24
C GLY A 32 -16.32 1.84 -0.01
N ILE A 33 -16.88 2.50 0.99
CA ILE A 33 -17.23 3.93 0.91
C ILE A 33 -15.99 4.83 0.94
N GLY A 34 -15.01 4.59 1.82
CA GLY A 34 -13.77 5.37 1.85
C GLY A 34 -13.03 5.33 0.51
N ARG A 35 -12.90 4.12 -0.05
CA ARG A 35 -12.34 3.95 -1.40
C ARG A 35 -13.12 4.70 -2.47
N SER A 36 -14.44 4.71 -2.40
CA SER A 36 -15.30 5.38 -3.37
C SER A 36 -15.24 6.90 -3.25
N ILE A 37 -15.20 7.45 -2.04
CA ILE A 37 -15.00 8.89 -1.80
C ILE A 37 -13.68 9.34 -2.43
N ALA A 38 -12.58 8.66 -2.10
CA ALA A 38 -11.25 8.96 -2.65
C ALA A 38 -11.20 8.79 -4.17
N GLY A 39 -11.79 7.71 -4.70
CA GLY A 39 -11.83 7.39 -6.13
C GLY A 39 -12.63 8.37 -6.98
N ASN A 40 -13.63 9.04 -6.38
CA ASN A 40 -14.42 10.08 -7.02
C ASN A 40 -13.81 11.50 -6.85
N GLY A 41 -12.57 11.59 -6.37
CA GLY A 41 -11.86 12.85 -6.25
C GLY A 41 -12.33 13.75 -5.10
N LYS A 42 -13.23 13.26 -4.23
CA LYS A 42 -13.67 13.99 -3.04
C LYS A 42 -12.54 13.99 -2.00
N PRO A 43 -12.33 15.09 -1.24
CA PRO A 43 -11.38 15.11 -0.14
C PRO A 43 -11.86 14.16 0.96
N LEU A 44 -11.07 13.12 1.26
CA LEU A 44 -11.47 12.11 2.25
C LEU A 44 -11.06 12.52 3.66
N TYR A 45 -9.84 13.02 3.82
CA TYR A 45 -9.21 13.14 5.13
C TYR A 45 -9.47 14.48 5.83
N ASP A 46 -9.51 15.57 5.09
CA ASP A 46 -9.77 16.92 5.66
C ASP A 46 -11.25 17.10 6.04
N TYR A 47 -12.16 16.37 5.38
CA TYR A 47 -13.61 16.38 5.67
C TYR A 47 -14.11 15.12 6.36
N PHE A 48 -13.20 14.32 6.87
CA PHE A 48 -13.46 12.98 7.33
C PHE A 48 -14.61 12.90 8.35
N GLU A 49 -14.61 13.75 9.36
CA GLU A 49 -15.62 13.79 10.41
C GLU A 49 -17.00 14.27 9.94
N GLY A 50 -17.07 14.92 8.78
CA GLY A 50 -18.33 15.37 8.16
C GLY A 50 -19.00 14.32 7.28
N TYR A 51 -18.33 13.20 6.98
CA TYR A 51 -18.93 12.15 6.17
C TYR A 51 -19.78 11.19 7.03
N HIS A 52 -21.00 10.91 6.55
CA HIS A 52 -21.86 9.85 7.06
C HIS A 52 -21.90 8.70 6.05
N GLY A 53 -21.51 7.50 6.46
CA GLY A 53 -21.34 6.35 5.56
C GLY A 53 -22.58 6.02 4.75
N ASP A 54 -23.76 5.96 5.39
CA ASP A 54 -25.02 5.65 4.72
C ASP A 54 -25.41 6.71 3.67
N GLN A 55 -25.27 7.99 4.02
CA GLN A 55 -25.50 9.10 3.08
C GLN A 55 -24.57 9.05 1.89
N MET A 56 -23.28 8.79 2.14
CA MET A 56 -22.31 8.67 1.07
C MET A 56 -22.56 7.44 0.19
N ALA A 57 -23.08 6.37 0.77
CA ALA A 57 -23.47 5.18 0.02
C ALA A 57 -24.61 5.47 -0.96
N GLU A 58 -25.60 6.26 -0.57
CA GLU A 58 -26.66 6.74 -1.45
C GLU A 58 -26.11 7.63 -2.56
N GLU A 59 -25.30 8.64 -2.20
CA GLU A 59 -24.72 9.60 -3.14
C GLU A 59 -23.83 8.92 -4.20
N LEU A 60 -23.05 7.92 -3.80
CA LEU A 60 -22.10 7.22 -4.66
C LEU A 60 -22.66 5.92 -5.26
N ASN A 61 -23.96 5.65 -5.09
CA ASN A 61 -24.62 4.43 -5.56
C ASN A 61 -23.97 3.13 -5.07
N MET A 62 -23.63 3.10 -3.79
CA MET A 62 -22.92 2.00 -3.12
C MET A 62 -23.73 1.30 -2.02
N VAL A 63 -25.04 1.61 -1.90
CA VAL A 63 -25.89 1.16 -0.79
C VAL A 63 -25.79 -0.33 -0.54
N SER A 64 -25.92 -1.16 -1.59
CA SER A 64 -25.91 -2.63 -1.44
C SER A 64 -24.58 -3.16 -0.84
N LYS A 65 -23.45 -2.64 -1.31
CA LYS A 65 -22.13 -3.08 -0.81
C LYS A 65 -21.87 -2.55 0.59
N HIS A 66 -22.19 -1.29 0.80
CA HIS A 66 -22.01 -0.62 2.07
C HIS A 66 -22.84 -1.26 3.19
N SER A 67 -24.12 -1.54 2.93
CA SER A 67 -24.99 -2.16 3.94
C SER A 67 -24.51 -3.55 4.34
N VAL A 68 -24.04 -4.37 3.37
CA VAL A 68 -23.47 -5.69 3.66
C VAL A 68 -22.20 -5.57 4.48
N GLU A 69 -21.28 -4.67 4.10
CA GLU A 69 -20.02 -4.43 4.84
C GLU A 69 -20.29 -3.94 6.25
N LYS A 70 -21.17 -2.94 6.41
CA LYS A 70 -21.57 -2.37 7.70
C LYS A 70 -22.23 -3.41 8.60
N MET A 71 -23.20 -4.17 8.09
CA MET A 71 -23.85 -5.23 8.85
C MET A 71 -22.86 -6.31 9.29
N ALA A 72 -21.95 -6.75 8.42
CA ALA A 72 -20.93 -7.73 8.78
C ALA A 72 -20.00 -7.23 9.89
N ALA A 73 -19.60 -5.95 9.83
CA ALA A 73 -18.80 -5.33 10.88
C ALA A 73 -19.52 -5.29 12.24
N HIS A 74 -20.85 -5.12 12.24
CA HIS A 74 -21.64 -5.06 13.47
C HIS A 74 -22.03 -6.43 14.03
N TRP A 75 -22.17 -7.44 13.17
CA TRP A 75 -22.65 -8.76 13.57
C TRP A 75 -21.53 -9.72 13.94
N ALA A 76 -20.34 -9.58 13.35
CA ALA A 76 -19.23 -10.46 13.68
C ALA A 76 -18.84 -10.34 15.15
N ASP A 77 -18.44 -11.46 15.77
CA ASP A 77 -17.92 -11.52 17.13
C ASP A 77 -16.59 -10.74 17.28
N CYS A 78 -15.83 -10.62 16.21
CA CYS A 78 -14.66 -9.78 16.13
C CYS A 78 -14.59 -9.07 14.77
N PHE A 79 -14.38 -7.77 14.78
CA PHE A 79 -14.22 -6.94 13.59
C PHE A 79 -12.82 -6.38 13.48
N THR A 80 -12.14 -6.56 12.34
CA THR A 80 -10.76 -6.15 12.13
C THR A 80 -10.56 -5.41 10.82
N THR A 81 -9.47 -4.66 10.74
CA THR A 81 -8.95 -4.06 9.51
C THR A 81 -7.43 -4.05 9.51
N VAL A 82 -6.83 -3.61 8.40
CA VAL A 82 -5.39 -3.80 8.14
C VAL A 82 -4.48 -2.68 8.66
N SER A 83 -5.03 -1.51 9.03
CA SER A 83 -4.22 -0.37 9.47
C SER A 83 -5.02 0.62 10.31
N TYR A 84 -4.29 1.47 11.03
CA TYR A 84 -4.87 2.58 11.78
C TYR A 84 -5.72 3.54 10.92
N ILE A 85 -5.26 3.83 9.69
CA ILE A 85 -5.99 4.72 8.77
C ILE A 85 -7.35 4.11 8.43
N THR A 86 -7.37 2.84 8.06
CA THR A 86 -8.62 2.14 7.75
C THR A 86 -9.48 1.92 9.00
N ALA A 87 -8.87 1.76 10.18
CA ALA A 87 -9.63 1.68 11.45
C ALA A 87 -10.40 2.97 11.74
N ARG A 88 -9.82 4.13 11.41
CA ARG A 88 -10.54 5.41 11.46
C ARG A 88 -11.71 5.45 10.49
N GLU A 89 -11.52 4.95 9.26
CA GLU A 89 -12.58 4.83 8.27
C GLU A 89 -13.71 3.92 8.76
N CYS A 90 -13.38 2.76 9.31
CA CYS A 90 -14.37 1.84 9.87
C CYS A 90 -15.23 2.52 10.94
N LYS A 91 -14.59 3.21 11.88
CA LYS A 91 -15.30 3.94 12.94
C LYS A 91 -16.25 5.01 12.39
N GLN A 92 -15.78 5.81 11.42
CA GLN A 92 -16.54 6.95 10.88
C GLN A 92 -17.60 6.54 9.85
N LEU A 93 -17.26 5.61 8.96
CA LEU A 93 -18.09 5.32 7.78
C LEU A 93 -18.95 4.05 7.95
N LEU A 94 -18.56 3.13 8.85
CA LEU A 94 -19.33 1.94 9.18
C LEU A 94 -20.02 2.04 10.57
N ASP A 95 -19.83 3.16 11.28
CA ASP A 95 -20.29 3.37 12.65
C ASP A 95 -19.84 2.26 13.63
N LYS A 96 -18.68 1.64 13.34
CA LYS A 96 -18.13 0.53 14.13
C LYS A 96 -16.62 0.65 14.24
N PRO A 97 -16.09 0.88 15.45
CA PRO A 97 -14.65 0.76 15.67
C PRO A 97 -14.22 -0.70 15.53
N VAL A 98 -13.00 -0.92 15.04
CA VAL A 98 -12.42 -2.28 14.99
C VAL A 98 -12.01 -2.73 16.38
N ASP A 99 -12.08 -4.04 16.63
CA ASP A 99 -11.61 -4.64 17.89
C ASP A 99 -10.10 -4.72 17.94
N ILE A 100 -9.45 -4.98 16.78
CA ILE A 100 -7.99 -5.01 16.64
C ILE A 100 -7.59 -4.78 15.19
N GLU A 101 -6.40 -4.19 14.97
CA GLU A 101 -5.79 -4.08 13.65
C GLU A 101 -5.02 -5.37 13.33
N THR A 102 -5.25 -5.91 12.12
CA THR A 102 -4.61 -7.12 11.60
C THR A 102 -3.81 -6.79 10.33
N PRO A 103 -2.60 -6.21 10.47
CA PRO A 103 -1.82 -5.77 9.33
C PRO A 103 -1.39 -6.93 8.43
N ASN A 104 -1.28 -6.67 7.13
CA ASN A 104 -0.88 -7.66 6.15
C ASN A 104 0.63 -7.90 6.19
N GLY A 105 1.03 -9.17 6.40
CA GLY A 105 2.42 -9.58 6.40
C GLY A 105 2.97 -9.87 5.00
N PHE A 106 4.29 -10.01 4.91
CA PHE A 106 5.00 -10.45 3.72
C PHE A 106 5.59 -11.85 3.92
N GLU A 107 5.61 -12.64 2.83
CA GLU A 107 6.23 -13.97 2.83
C GLU A 107 7.68 -13.87 2.32
N PRO A 108 8.69 -14.00 3.20
CA PRO A 108 10.09 -13.77 2.83
C PRO A 108 10.68 -14.84 1.91
N THR A 109 9.98 -15.94 1.65
CA THR A 109 10.45 -16.99 0.73
C THR A 109 10.48 -16.54 -0.73
N PHE A 110 9.77 -15.48 -1.08
CA PHE A 110 9.82 -14.87 -2.42
C PHE A 110 11.14 -14.13 -2.68
N VAL A 111 11.89 -13.78 -1.65
CA VAL A 111 13.14 -13.02 -1.79
C VAL A 111 14.32 -13.98 -1.94
N PRO A 112 15.08 -13.90 -3.05
CA PRO A 112 16.30 -14.70 -3.21
C PRO A 112 17.34 -14.33 -2.15
N LYS A 113 18.28 -15.26 -1.86
CA LYS A 113 19.25 -15.09 -0.79
C LYS A 113 20.70 -15.26 -1.28
N GLY A 114 21.61 -14.57 -0.60
CA GLY A 114 23.04 -14.69 -0.84
C GLY A 114 23.40 -14.45 -2.31
N LYS A 115 24.23 -15.29 -2.91
CA LYS A 115 24.70 -15.14 -4.29
C LYS A 115 23.58 -15.10 -5.33
N GLU A 116 22.46 -15.80 -5.08
CA GLU A 116 21.31 -15.75 -5.99
C GLU A 116 20.70 -14.35 -6.04
N PHE A 117 20.63 -13.66 -4.90
CA PHE A 117 20.17 -12.28 -4.84
C PHE A 117 21.01 -11.37 -5.74
N ASP A 118 22.33 -11.45 -5.63
CA ASP A 118 23.26 -10.61 -6.40
C ASP A 118 23.15 -10.90 -7.91
N ILE A 119 23.07 -12.17 -8.29
CA ILE A 119 22.91 -12.59 -9.70
C ILE A 119 21.59 -12.07 -10.27
N LYS A 120 20.48 -12.23 -9.55
CA LYS A 120 19.17 -11.75 -10.00
C LYS A 120 19.13 -10.23 -10.08
N ARG A 121 19.74 -9.54 -9.11
CA ARG A 121 19.85 -8.08 -9.14
C ARG A 121 20.59 -7.60 -10.37
N GLU A 122 21.75 -8.16 -10.69
CA GLU A 122 22.53 -7.73 -11.85
C GLU A 122 21.80 -8.05 -13.16
N LYS A 123 21.14 -9.20 -13.26
CA LYS A 123 20.28 -9.55 -14.41
C LYS A 123 19.16 -8.53 -14.60
N ALA A 124 18.49 -8.15 -13.51
CA ALA A 124 17.43 -7.14 -13.54
C ALA A 124 17.95 -5.77 -14.00
N ARG A 125 19.06 -5.30 -13.43
CA ARG A 125 19.68 -4.02 -13.80
C ARG A 125 20.09 -3.97 -15.26
N THR A 126 20.65 -5.06 -15.78
CA THR A 126 21.00 -5.18 -17.19
C THR A 126 19.76 -5.09 -18.09
N ALA A 127 18.69 -5.81 -17.76
CA ALA A 127 17.43 -5.76 -18.51
C ALA A 127 16.81 -4.36 -18.47
N LEU A 128 16.75 -3.74 -17.30
CA LEU A 128 16.20 -2.39 -17.13
C LEU A 128 16.99 -1.35 -17.94
N ARG A 129 18.34 -1.34 -17.86
CA ARG A 129 19.16 -0.42 -18.64
C ARG A 129 19.02 -0.63 -20.14
N LYS A 130 18.95 -1.89 -20.58
CA LYS A 130 18.74 -2.24 -22.00
C LYS A 130 17.45 -1.65 -22.52
N VAL A 131 16.32 -1.95 -21.87
CA VAL A 131 14.99 -1.46 -22.30
C VAL A 131 14.93 0.06 -22.26
N ALA A 132 15.48 0.69 -21.21
CA ALA A 132 15.54 2.14 -21.12
C ALA A 132 16.39 2.74 -22.28
N GLY A 133 17.54 2.14 -22.58
CA GLY A 133 18.39 2.56 -23.70
C GLY A 133 17.67 2.47 -25.06
N GLU A 134 17.00 1.37 -25.32
CA GLU A 134 16.20 1.17 -26.54
C GLU A 134 15.07 2.21 -26.66
N LYS A 135 14.34 2.46 -25.57
CA LYS A 135 13.24 3.43 -25.54
C LYS A 135 13.69 4.88 -25.65
N LEU A 136 14.85 5.22 -25.08
CA LEU A 136 15.39 6.60 -25.04
C LEU A 136 16.35 6.90 -26.19
N GLY A 137 16.68 5.90 -27.01
CA GLY A 137 17.58 6.06 -28.17
C GLY A 137 19.04 6.32 -27.77
N GLY A 138 19.54 5.70 -26.69
CA GLY A 138 20.90 5.89 -26.21
C GLY A 138 21.35 4.84 -25.20
N VAL A 139 22.58 4.98 -24.69
CA VAL A 139 23.15 4.10 -23.66
C VAL A 139 22.82 4.67 -22.29
N VAL A 140 22.28 3.85 -21.41
CA VAL A 140 22.06 4.19 -20.01
C VAL A 140 23.32 3.85 -19.19
N PRO A 141 23.92 4.82 -18.46
CA PRO A 141 25.09 4.57 -17.65
C PRO A 141 24.90 3.47 -16.60
N GLU A 142 25.95 2.72 -16.29
CA GLU A 142 25.88 1.66 -15.28
C GLU A 142 25.51 2.18 -13.89
N ASN A 143 25.97 3.38 -13.56
CA ASN A 143 25.70 4.04 -12.29
C ASN A 143 24.37 4.82 -12.28
N ALA A 144 23.56 4.77 -13.34
CA ALA A 144 22.26 5.44 -13.35
C ALA A 144 21.39 5.02 -12.15
N LEU A 145 20.68 5.98 -11.57
CA LEU A 145 19.68 5.72 -10.53
C LEU A 145 18.42 5.14 -11.20
N LEU A 146 18.13 3.89 -10.91
CA LEU A 146 16.94 3.20 -11.41
C LEU A 146 15.85 3.25 -10.37
N LEU A 147 14.72 3.87 -10.70
CA LEU A 147 13.58 3.96 -9.80
C LEU A 147 12.27 3.59 -10.50
N CYS A 148 11.25 3.22 -9.74
CA CYS A 148 9.94 2.96 -10.31
C CYS A 148 8.78 3.38 -9.42
N ILE A 149 7.65 3.59 -10.08
CA ILE A 149 6.30 3.50 -9.53
C ILE A 149 5.60 2.31 -10.19
N SER A 150 4.85 1.53 -9.43
CA SER A 150 4.06 0.41 -9.95
C SER A 150 2.69 0.33 -9.29
N GLY A 151 1.72 -0.23 -9.98
CA GLY A 151 0.38 -0.42 -9.45
C GLY A 151 -0.70 -0.33 -10.52
N ARG A 152 -1.96 -0.24 -10.09
CA ARG A 152 -3.10 -0.04 -10.98
C ARG A 152 -3.17 1.40 -11.48
N LEU A 153 -3.80 1.61 -12.62
CA LEU A 153 -4.06 2.94 -13.16
C LEU A 153 -5.15 3.67 -12.33
N GLU A 154 -4.76 4.13 -11.16
CA GLU A 154 -5.56 4.96 -10.27
C GLU A 154 -4.81 6.28 -10.04
N TRP A 155 -5.04 7.27 -10.88
CA TRP A 155 -4.21 8.46 -11.04
C TRP A 155 -3.90 9.17 -9.72
N LYS A 156 -4.93 9.56 -8.96
CA LYS A 156 -4.79 10.22 -7.66
C LYS A 156 -4.49 9.23 -6.54
N ASN A 157 -5.25 8.11 -6.46
CA ASN A 157 -5.15 7.20 -5.33
C ASN A 157 -3.78 6.54 -5.22
N LYS A 158 -3.16 6.18 -6.35
CA LYS A 158 -1.79 5.64 -6.38
C LYS A 158 -0.71 6.74 -6.46
N GLY A 159 -1.11 8.02 -6.58
CA GLY A 159 -0.19 9.15 -6.62
C GLY A 159 0.65 9.24 -7.88
N ILE A 160 0.13 8.75 -9.02
CA ILE A 160 0.81 8.84 -10.32
C ILE A 160 1.03 10.30 -10.70
N ASP A 161 0.06 11.17 -10.38
CA ASP A 161 0.13 12.63 -10.51
C ASP A 161 1.28 13.22 -9.68
N ALA A 162 1.36 12.84 -8.41
CA ALA A 162 2.41 13.32 -7.51
C ALA A 162 3.80 12.83 -7.93
N PHE A 163 3.90 11.60 -8.43
CA PHE A 163 5.14 11.06 -8.96
C PHE A 163 5.61 11.84 -10.21
N ALA A 164 4.71 12.10 -11.16
CA ALA A 164 5.04 12.84 -12.38
C ALA A 164 5.51 14.28 -12.06
N GLU A 165 4.79 15.00 -11.21
CA GLU A 165 5.16 16.34 -10.75
C GLU A 165 6.51 16.34 -10.02
N ALA A 166 6.75 15.34 -9.16
CA ALA A 166 8.01 15.20 -8.45
C ALA A 166 9.21 14.95 -9.37
N LEU A 167 9.04 14.20 -10.47
CA LEU A 167 10.09 14.02 -11.46
C LEU A 167 10.43 15.33 -12.18
N ASP A 168 9.45 16.17 -12.46
CA ASP A 168 9.68 17.49 -13.06
C ASP A 168 10.46 18.41 -12.11
N LYS A 169 10.10 18.44 -10.83
CA LYS A 169 10.84 19.17 -9.79
C LYS A 169 12.26 18.61 -9.59
N LEU A 170 12.42 17.29 -9.63
CA LEU A 170 13.74 16.66 -9.56
C LEU A 170 14.63 17.10 -10.74
N ALA A 171 14.09 17.13 -11.96
CA ALA A 171 14.82 17.58 -13.12
C ALA A 171 15.32 19.03 -12.97
N GLN A 172 14.47 19.92 -12.42
CA GLN A 172 14.87 21.30 -12.12
C GLN A 172 15.97 21.38 -11.04
N LYS A 173 15.85 20.60 -9.94
CA LYS A 173 16.88 20.54 -8.89
C LYS A 173 18.22 20.09 -9.44
N ILE A 174 18.23 19.03 -10.24
CA ILE A 174 19.45 18.52 -10.87
C ILE A 174 20.03 19.55 -11.85
N TYR A 175 19.21 20.24 -12.63
CA TYR A 175 19.69 21.28 -13.56
C TYR A 175 20.41 22.43 -12.86
N HIS A 176 19.96 22.81 -11.67
CA HIS A 176 20.56 23.90 -10.88
C HIS A 176 21.66 23.43 -9.91
N SER A 177 21.90 22.13 -9.83
CA SER A 177 22.94 21.58 -8.95
C SER A 177 24.34 21.77 -9.56
N THR A 178 25.30 22.01 -8.69
CA THR A 178 26.73 22.08 -9.04
C THR A 178 27.47 20.77 -8.74
N GLN A 179 26.77 19.77 -8.17
CA GLN A 179 27.35 18.49 -7.80
C GLN A 179 27.17 17.47 -8.93
N PRO A 180 28.07 16.48 -9.06
CA PRO A 180 27.94 15.42 -10.05
C PRO A 180 26.81 14.46 -9.62
N GLU A 181 25.69 14.50 -10.31
CA GLU A 181 24.56 13.60 -10.10
C GLU A 181 24.58 12.42 -11.07
N ARG A 182 23.98 11.33 -10.64
CA ARG A 182 23.66 10.18 -11.48
C ARG A 182 22.53 10.53 -12.46
N GLU A 183 22.55 9.97 -13.66
CA GLU A 183 21.33 9.98 -14.49
C GLU A 183 20.23 9.22 -13.77
N VAL A 184 19.00 9.70 -13.90
CA VAL A 184 17.81 9.12 -13.25
C VAL A 184 16.92 8.52 -14.32
N ILE A 185 16.63 7.23 -14.20
CA ILE A 185 15.71 6.51 -15.05
C ILE A 185 14.51 6.06 -14.21
N ALA A 186 13.37 6.66 -14.47
CA ALA A 186 12.11 6.38 -13.78
C ALA A 186 11.23 5.46 -14.63
N PHE A 187 10.97 4.25 -14.14
CA PHE A 187 10.06 3.31 -14.79
C PHE A 187 8.64 3.51 -14.25
N VAL A 188 7.70 3.78 -15.15
CA VAL A 188 6.27 3.88 -14.84
C VAL A 188 5.64 2.55 -15.19
N MET A 189 5.60 1.62 -14.24
CA MET A 189 5.12 0.25 -14.39
C MET A 189 3.62 0.17 -14.07
N ILE A 190 2.82 0.81 -14.90
CA ILE A 190 1.37 0.91 -14.74
C ILE A 190 0.70 0.29 -15.98
N PRO A 191 0.03 -0.87 -15.84
CA PRO A 191 -0.68 -1.49 -16.95
C PRO A 191 -1.64 -0.52 -17.64
N TYR A 192 -1.68 -0.58 -18.97
CA TYR A 192 -2.50 0.26 -19.85
C TYR A 192 -2.11 1.74 -19.92
N LEU A 193 -1.11 2.20 -19.14
CA LEU A 193 -0.58 3.56 -19.26
C LEU A 193 0.56 3.57 -20.30
N ASP A 194 0.18 3.60 -21.59
CA ASP A 194 1.13 3.67 -22.68
C ASP A 194 1.36 5.12 -23.11
N ARG A 195 2.60 5.56 -22.97
CA ARG A 195 3.07 6.89 -23.36
C ARG A 195 4.48 6.81 -23.94
N ALA A 196 4.79 7.75 -24.82
CA ALA A 196 6.17 7.93 -25.26
C ALA A 196 7.09 8.23 -24.07
N PRO A 197 8.33 7.72 -24.07
CA PRO A 197 9.30 8.06 -23.05
C PRO A 197 9.56 9.57 -23.04
N SER A 198 9.84 10.12 -21.88
CA SER A 198 10.18 11.52 -21.73
C SER A 198 11.58 11.70 -21.16
N ARG A 199 12.27 12.78 -21.56
CA ARG A 199 13.57 13.14 -21.03
C ARG A 199 13.63 14.63 -20.72
N LYS A 200 14.01 14.97 -19.49
CA LYS A 200 14.26 16.34 -19.04
C LYS A 200 15.64 16.40 -18.41
N GLY A 201 16.64 16.84 -19.17
CA GLY A 201 18.03 16.84 -18.74
C GLY A 201 18.51 15.42 -18.41
N LYS A 202 18.88 15.20 -17.14
CA LYS A 202 19.35 13.91 -16.63
C LYS A 202 18.23 13.01 -16.08
N VAL A 203 16.97 13.44 -16.11
CA VAL A 203 15.82 12.66 -15.65
C VAL A 203 15.01 12.18 -16.85
N SER A 204 14.83 10.87 -16.92
CA SER A 204 14.04 10.22 -17.98
C SER A 204 12.95 9.35 -17.39
N ALA A 205 11.77 9.34 -18.01
CA ALA A 205 10.69 8.42 -17.68
C ALA A 205 10.45 7.43 -18.82
N VAL A 206 10.35 6.15 -18.46
CA VAL A 206 10.11 5.01 -19.37
C VAL A 206 8.81 4.34 -18.95
N PHE A 207 7.84 4.27 -19.84
CA PHE A 207 6.53 3.67 -19.58
C PHE A 207 6.53 2.19 -19.90
N VAL A 208 5.97 1.39 -18.97
CA VAL A 208 5.84 -0.06 -19.05
C VAL A 208 4.36 -0.40 -18.88
N PRO A 209 3.57 -0.38 -19.99
CA PRO A 209 2.10 -0.47 -19.94
C PRO A 209 1.58 -1.91 -19.82
N TYR A 210 2.38 -2.82 -19.30
CA TYR A 210 2.08 -4.25 -19.24
C TYR A 210 2.00 -4.77 -17.81
N TYR A 211 1.23 -5.84 -17.61
CA TYR A 211 1.38 -6.67 -16.42
C TYR A 211 2.70 -7.43 -16.51
N LEU A 212 3.49 -7.38 -15.44
CA LEU A 212 4.81 -7.99 -15.36
C LEU A 212 4.69 -9.39 -14.73
N ASP A 213 4.13 -10.31 -15.49
CA ASP A 213 3.90 -11.72 -15.10
C ASP A 213 4.95 -12.69 -15.68
N GLY A 214 5.98 -12.17 -16.36
CA GLY A 214 7.01 -12.94 -17.01
C GLY A 214 6.77 -13.17 -18.52
N HIS A 215 5.65 -12.73 -19.04
CA HIS A 215 5.28 -12.92 -20.46
C HIS A 215 5.13 -11.60 -21.23
N ASP A 216 5.45 -10.48 -20.60
CA ASP A 216 5.39 -9.18 -21.23
C ASP A 216 6.40 -9.02 -22.38
N PRO A 217 6.08 -8.23 -23.45
CA PRO A 217 6.94 -8.14 -24.63
C PRO A 217 8.19 -7.28 -24.44
N LEU A 218 8.32 -6.56 -23.31
CA LEU A 218 9.47 -5.69 -23.04
C LEU A 218 10.59 -6.41 -22.30
N PHE A 219 10.26 -7.11 -21.23
CA PHE A 219 11.23 -7.72 -20.33
C PHE A 219 11.18 -9.25 -20.34
N GLY A 220 9.98 -9.85 -20.49
CA GLY A 220 9.78 -11.26 -20.27
C GLY A 220 10.19 -11.69 -18.85
N MET A 221 10.04 -10.80 -17.88
CA MET A 221 10.44 -10.99 -16.48
C MET A 221 9.29 -10.62 -15.56
N SER A 222 9.20 -11.32 -14.42
CA SER A 222 8.19 -10.99 -13.41
C SER A 222 8.48 -9.65 -12.72
N TYR A 223 7.45 -9.07 -12.10
CA TYR A 223 7.60 -7.84 -11.32
C TYR A 223 8.72 -7.96 -10.25
N TYR A 224 8.77 -9.07 -9.52
CA TYR A 224 9.80 -9.26 -8.49
C TYR A 224 11.21 -9.42 -9.08
N ASP A 225 11.32 -10.06 -10.25
CA ASP A 225 12.60 -10.17 -10.96
C ASP A 225 13.12 -8.82 -11.46
N LEU A 226 12.26 -7.83 -11.68
CA LEU A 226 12.64 -6.46 -12.03
C LEU A 226 12.83 -5.57 -10.79
N LEU A 227 11.95 -5.71 -9.79
CA LEU A 227 11.99 -4.93 -8.55
C LEU A 227 13.35 -4.99 -7.86
N ILE A 228 13.94 -6.18 -7.78
CA ILE A 228 15.25 -6.40 -7.15
C ILE A 228 16.37 -5.54 -7.77
N GLY A 229 16.22 -5.11 -9.03
CA GLY A 229 17.16 -4.27 -9.77
C GLY A 229 17.04 -2.77 -9.47
N MET A 230 15.98 -2.32 -8.82
CA MET A 230 15.76 -0.90 -8.54
C MET A 230 16.68 -0.40 -7.42
N ASP A 231 16.93 0.90 -7.42
CA ASP A 231 17.68 1.60 -6.37
C ASP A 231 16.73 2.23 -5.34
N VAL A 232 15.55 2.67 -5.79
CA VAL A 232 14.49 3.22 -4.94
C VAL A 232 13.14 3.07 -5.64
N THR A 233 12.08 2.91 -4.87
CA THR A 233 10.70 2.94 -5.38
C THR A 233 9.93 4.12 -4.80
N VAL A 234 8.90 4.57 -5.52
CA VAL A 234 8.09 5.72 -5.10
C VAL A 234 6.62 5.37 -5.20
N PHE A 235 5.94 5.31 -4.07
CA PHE A 235 4.52 4.99 -3.96
C PHE A 235 3.80 6.11 -3.20
N PRO A 236 3.57 7.27 -3.82
CA PRO A 236 3.05 8.44 -3.13
C PRO A 236 1.53 8.39 -3.05
N SER A 237 0.98 7.30 -2.55
CA SER A 237 -0.45 7.03 -2.54
C SER A 237 -1.24 8.06 -1.72
N TYR A 238 -2.38 8.48 -2.26
CA TYR A 238 -3.39 9.25 -1.54
C TYR A 238 -4.37 8.32 -0.79
N TYR A 239 -4.68 7.16 -1.36
CA TYR A 239 -5.53 6.14 -0.74
C TYR A 239 -4.88 4.76 -0.86
N GLU A 240 -4.37 4.25 0.25
CA GLU A 240 -3.70 2.95 0.30
C GLU A 240 -3.91 2.31 1.68
N PRO A 241 -4.93 1.47 1.87
CA PRO A 241 -5.27 0.88 3.18
C PRO A 241 -4.12 0.18 3.89
N TRP A 242 -3.30 -0.58 3.14
CA TRP A 242 -2.04 -1.13 3.65
C TRP A 242 -0.85 -0.68 2.79
N GLY A 243 -0.71 -1.20 1.59
CA GLY A 243 0.41 -0.93 0.68
C GLY A 243 1.40 -2.08 0.64
N TYR A 244 1.07 -3.11 -0.13
CA TYR A 244 2.00 -4.21 -0.38
C TYR A 244 3.22 -3.76 -1.18
N THR A 245 3.06 -2.90 -2.18
CA THR A 245 4.16 -2.46 -3.05
C THR A 245 5.33 -1.81 -2.30
N PRO A 246 5.15 -0.88 -1.34
CA PRO A 246 6.28 -0.39 -0.55
C PRO A 246 6.85 -1.45 0.40
N LEU A 247 6.03 -2.36 0.95
CA LEU A 247 6.51 -3.46 1.78
C LEU A 247 7.35 -4.45 0.97
N GLU A 248 6.88 -4.86 -0.21
CA GLU A 248 7.59 -5.73 -1.15
C GLU A 248 8.92 -5.10 -1.59
N SER A 249 8.92 -3.81 -1.90
CA SER A 249 10.13 -3.06 -2.21
C SER A 249 11.18 -3.22 -1.11
N CYS A 250 10.80 -2.94 0.13
CA CYS A 250 11.68 -3.08 1.28
C CYS A 250 12.15 -4.52 1.49
N ALA A 251 11.27 -5.51 1.29
CA ALA A 251 11.62 -6.93 1.40
C ALA A 251 12.67 -7.36 0.36
N PHE A 252 12.61 -6.79 -0.84
CA PHE A 252 13.64 -6.96 -1.89
C PHE A 252 14.84 -6.03 -1.73
N HIS A 253 15.06 -5.48 -0.55
CA HIS A 253 16.17 -4.58 -0.20
C HIS A 253 16.19 -3.31 -1.06
N VAL A 254 15.06 -2.83 -1.49
CA VAL A 254 14.92 -1.58 -2.25
C VAL A 254 14.28 -0.53 -1.36
N PRO A 255 14.99 0.55 -1.02
CA PRO A 255 14.41 1.68 -0.29
C PRO A 255 13.16 2.21 -0.98
N THR A 256 12.22 2.71 -0.20
CA THR A 256 10.94 3.19 -0.73
C THR A 256 10.58 4.56 -0.19
N ILE A 257 9.95 5.37 -1.04
CA ILE A 257 9.30 6.63 -0.67
C ILE A 257 7.79 6.38 -0.73
N THR A 258 7.11 6.59 0.39
CA THR A 258 5.65 6.41 0.51
C THR A 258 5.04 7.55 1.31
N THR A 259 3.76 7.49 1.64
CA THR A 259 3.07 8.57 2.36
C THR A 259 2.51 8.09 3.69
N SER A 260 2.16 9.06 4.55
CA SER A 260 1.43 8.82 5.81
C SER A 260 0.00 8.31 5.60
N LEU A 261 -0.54 8.39 4.36
CA LEU A 261 -1.85 7.86 3.99
C LEU A 261 -1.81 6.40 3.49
N ALA A 262 -0.62 5.80 3.42
CA ALA A 262 -0.48 4.36 3.21
C ALA A 262 -0.32 3.66 4.56
N GLY A 263 -1.11 2.62 4.83
CA GLY A 263 -1.06 1.91 6.12
C GLY A 263 0.33 1.39 6.46
N TYR A 264 1.05 0.82 5.48
CA TYR A 264 2.45 0.41 5.67
C TYR A 264 3.37 1.60 5.95
N GLY A 265 3.17 2.74 5.27
CA GLY A 265 3.95 3.96 5.49
C GLY A 265 3.78 4.48 6.92
N GLU A 266 2.55 4.58 7.38
CA GLU A 266 2.20 4.99 8.73
C GLU A 266 2.79 4.03 9.79
N TRP A 267 2.67 2.72 9.55
CA TRP A 267 3.28 1.70 10.41
C TRP A 267 4.81 1.79 10.41
N ALA A 268 5.44 1.96 9.23
CA ALA A 268 6.88 2.06 9.07
C ALA A 268 7.47 3.31 9.76
N ALA A 269 6.74 4.43 9.74
CA ALA A 269 7.15 5.66 10.42
C ALA A 269 7.33 5.49 11.93
N ARG A 270 6.65 4.51 12.54
CA ARG A 270 6.78 4.18 13.96
C ARG A 270 7.96 3.25 14.27
N GLN A 271 8.65 2.73 13.25
CA GLN A 271 9.80 1.85 13.44
C GLN A 271 11.06 2.68 13.77
N LYS A 272 11.96 2.09 14.54
CA LYS A 272 13.22 2.75 14.93
C LYS A 272 14.25 2.80 13.81
N GLU A 273 14.17 1.88 12.87
CA GLU A 273 15.06 1.81 11.72
C GLU A 273 14.67 2.88 10.70
N GLN A 274 15.56 3.84 10.52
CA GLN A 274 15.37 4.93 9.56
C GLN A 274 16.37 4.79 8.41
N GLY A 275 15.99 5.34 7.24
CA GLY A 275 16.83 5.40 6.05
C GLY A 275 16.46 4.43 4.93
N GLY A 276 15.61 3.42 5.20
CA GLY A 276 15.10 2.49 4.19
C GLY A 276 13.68 2.83 3.71
N VAL A 277 12.91 3.56 4.52
CA VAL A 277 11.55 4.02 4.18
C VAL A 277 11.46 5.51 4.44
N VAL A 278 11.17 6.27 3.40
CA VAL A 278 10.89 7.70 3.50
C VAL A 278 9.37 7.87 3.51
N VAL A 279 8.82 8.28 4.63
CA VAL A 279 7.38 8.52 4.78
C VAL A 279 7.12 10.02 4.70
N ILE A 280 6.35 10.42 3.69
CA ILE A 280 6.00 11.82 3.45
C ILE A 280 4.60 12.07 3.99
N ASP A 281 4.46 13.07 4.82
CA ASP A 281 3.16 13.49 5.32
C ASP A 281 2.30 14.00 4.16
N ARG A 282 1.10 13.43 4.01
CA ARG A 282 0.14 13.75 2.96
C ARG A 282 -1.25 13.95 3.52
N ASN A 283 -1.94 14.97 3.02
CA ASN A 283 -3.35 15.25 3.28
C ASN A 283 -4.04 15.75 2.00
N ASP A 284 -5.27 16.24 2.09
CA ASP A 284 -6.03 16.70 0.92
C ASP A 284 -5.50 17.99 0.30
N SER A 285 -4.76 18.81 1.07
CA SER A 285 -4.40 20.18 0.69
C SER A 285 -2.91 20.41 0.44
N ASN A 286 -2.01 19.44 0.77
CA ASN A 286 -0.56 19.64 0.71
C ASN A 286 0.15 19.03 -0.51
N PHE A 287 -0.55 18.84 -1.63
CA PHE A 287 0.00 18.19 -2.84
C PHE A 287 1.35 18.76 -3.29
N GLY A 288 1.47 20.11 -3.32
CA GLY A 288 2.71 20.79 -3.74
C GLY A 288 3.89 20.49 -2.80
N GLU A 289 3.66 20.39 -1.50
CA GLU A 289 4.66 20.00 -0.50
C GLU A 289 5.06 18.53 -0.65
N VAL A 290 4.10 17.65 -0.86
CA VAL A 290 4.35 16.23 -1.09
C VAL A 290 5.27 16.03 -2.28
N THR A 291 4.97 16.64 -3.41
CA THR A 291 5.78 16.53 -4.63
C THR A 291 7.18 17.11 -4.46
N GLU A 292 7.33 18.19 -3.71
CA GLU A 292 8.62 18.78 -3.36
C GLU A 292 9.45 17.83 -2.49
N ARG A 293 8.87 17.25 -1.45
CA ARG A 293 9.55 16.31 -0.55
C ARG A 293 9.95 15.02 -1.25
N ILE A 294 9.14 14.52 -2.22
CA ILE A 294 9.52 13.38 -3.06
C ILE A 294 10.75 13.74 -3.90
N ALA A 295 10.74 14.92 -4.54
CA ALA A 295 11.86 15.39 -5.35
C ALA A 295 13.13 15.54 -4.51
N ASP A 296 13.03 16.09 -3.28
CA ASP A 296 14.17 16.20 -2.35
C ASP A 296 14.72 14.84 -1.94
N ALA A 297 13.84 13.87 -1.67
CA ALA A 297 14.27 12.52 -1.34
C ALA A 297 15.00 11.85 -2.52
N LEU A 298 14.44 11.95 -3.73
CA LEU A 298 15.07 11.42 -4.95
C LEU A 298 16.37 12.14 -5.27
N PHE A 299 16.46 13.44 -5.06
CA PHE A 299 17.71 14.21 -5.22
C PHE A 299 18.78 13.69 -4.28
N ARG A 300 18.46 13.42 -3.01
CA ARG A 300 19.40 12.78 -2.08
C ARG A 300 19.84 11.38 -2.56
N PHE A 301 18.90 10.55 -3.01
CA PHE A 301 19.25 9.22 -3.55
C PHE A 301 20.18 9.29 -4.77
N SER A 302 20.08 10.33 -5.61
CA SER A 302 20.96 10.52 -6.77
C SER A 302 22.40 10.83 -6.40
N HIS A 303 22.67 11.25 -5.17
CA HIS A 303 24.01 11.61 -4.65
C HIS A 303 24.61 10.55 -3.73
N LEU A 304 23.85 9.53 -3.31
CA LEU A 304 24.37 8.50 -2.41
C LEU A 304 25.54 7.74 -3.06
N ASN A 305 26.61 7.59 -2.31
CA ASN A 305 27.72 6.70 -2.67
C ASN A 305 27.34 5.22 -2.45
N ALA A 306 28.24 4.31 -2.80
CA ALA A 306 27.97 2.86 -2.71
C ALA A 306 27.69 2.39 -1.27
N GLU A 307 28.43 2.91 -0.29
CA GLU A 307 28.26 2.56 1.13
C GLU A 307 26.92 3.06 1.68
N GLU A 308 26.56 4.30 1.39
CA GLU A 308 25.28 4.90 1.79
C GLU A 308 24.10 4.18 1.13
N THR A 309 24.23 3.83 -0.15
CA THR A 309 23.24 3.04 -0.88
C THR A 309 23.02 1.68 -0.23
N GLU A 310 24.10 0.97 0.10
CA GLU A 310 24.01 -0.33 0.76
C GLU A 310 23.41 -0.22 2.18
N LYS A 311 23.74 0.84 2.91
CA LYS A 311 23.15 1.12 4.23
C LYS A 311 21.63 1.32 4.12
N ALA A 312 21.17 2.11 3.14
CA ALA A 312 19.74 2.33 2.90
C ALA A 312 19.02 1.02 2.53
N ARG A 313 19.63 0.18 1.71
CA ARG A 313 19.11 -1.14 1.32
C ARG A 313 18.95 -2.08 2.52
N LYS A 314 19.98 -2.15 3.38
CA LYS A 314 19.92 -2.94 4.62
C LYS A 314 18.85 -2.44 5.58
N ALA A 315 18.69 -1.11 5.70
CA ALA A 315 17.66 -0.51 6.52
C ALA A 315 16.24 -0.86 6.00
N ALA A 316 16.02 -0.82 4.68
CA ALA A 316 14.76 -1.23 4.08
C ALA A 316 14.42 -2.70 4.41
N ALA A 317 15.37 -3.62 4.19
CA ALA A 317 15.21 -5.03 4.52
C ALA A 317 14.92 -5.27 6.02
N ALA A 318 15.56 -4.49 6.91
CA ALA A 318 15.35 -4.60 8.35
C ALA A 318 13.93 -4.18 8.76
N VAL A 319 13.35 -3.15 8.12
CA VAL A 319 11.95 -2.75 8.35
C VAL A 319 11.00 -3.84 7.83
N ALA A 320 11.18 -4.30 6.60
CA ALA A 320 10.32 -5.33 6.01
C ALA A 320 10.32 -6.63 6.83
N LYS A 321 11.46 -7.04 7.38
CA LYS A 321 11.57 -8.24 8.22
C LYS A 321 10.65 -8.21 9.44
N LYS A 322 10.33 -7.02 9.97
CA LYS A 322 9.38 -6.87 11.08
C LYS A 322 7.94 -7.05 10.66
N ALA A 323 7.66 -6.91 9.36
CA ALA A 323 6.36 -7.10 8.74
C ALA A 323 6.20 -8.51 8.11
N ASP A 324 7.10 -9.46 8.40
CA ASP A 324 6.92 -10.86 7.99
C ASP A 324 5.65 -11.44 8.63
N TRP A 325 4.98 -12.34 7.93
CA TRP A 325 3.80 -13.06 8.44
C TRP A 325 4.02 -13.72 9.79
N LYS A 326 5.21 -14.28 10.05
CA LYS A 326 5.54 -14.89 11.36
C LYS A 326 5.45 -13.89 12.53
N HIS A 327 5.64 -12.58 12.28
CA HIS A 327 5.52 -11.54 13.27
C HIS A 327 4.09 -10.98 13.34
N PHE A 328 3.44 -10.80 12.19
CA PHE A 328 2.11 -10.22 12.13
C PHE A 328 0.99 -11.21 12.45
N PHE A 329 1.21 -12.50 12.28
CA PHE A 329 0.22 -13.53 12.62
C PHE A 329 -0.21 -13.51 14.10
N LYS A 330 0.59 -12.91 14.99
CA LYS A 330 0.18 -12.70 16.39
C LYS A 330 -1.10 -11.88 16.53
N TYR A 331 -1.30 -10.87 15.68
CA TYR A 331 -2.51 -10.03 15.68
C TYR A 331 -3.74 -10.82 15.23
N TYR A 332 -3.56 -11.70 14.27
CA TYR A 332 -4.62 -12.61 13.83
C TYR A 332 -4.99 -13.63 14.92
N ARG A 333 -4.00 -14.17 15.66
CA ARG A 333 -4.29 -15.05 16.80
C ARG A 333 -5.04 -14.32 17.90
N GLU A 334 -4.71 -13.07 18.16
CA GLU A 334 -5.43 -12.22 19.10
C GLU A 334 -6.86 -11.96 18.64
N ALA A 335 -7.08 -11.63 17.35
CA ALA A 335 -8.41 -11.48 16.76
C ALA A 335 -9.24 -12.76 16.89
N TYR A 336 -8.66 -13.93 16.64
CA TYR A 336 -9.34 -15.21 16.84
C TYR A 336 -9.70 -15.44 18.32
N SER A 337 -8.83 -15.05 19.24
CA SER A 337 -9.13 -15.16 20.68
C SER A 337 -10.26 -14.25 21.09
N ILE A 338 -10.32 -13.02 20.56
CA ILE A 338 -11.43 -12.08 20.79
C ILE A 338 -12.74 -12.72 20.27
N ALA A 339 -12.77 -13.17 19.01
CA ALA A 339 -13.95 -13.79 18.43
C ALA A 339 -14.47 -14.99 19.23
N LEU A 340 -13.55 -15.89 19.64
CA LEU A 340 -13.93 -17.09 20.43
C LEU A 340 -14.46 -16.71 21.81
N ASN A 341 -13.89 -15.71 22.47
CA ASN A 341 -14.35 -15.26 23.79
C ASN A 341 -15.70 -14.55 23.68
N THR A 342 -15.94 -13.75 22.66
CA THR A 342 -17.21 -13.06 22.41
C THR A 342 -18.32 -14.07 22.14
N GLY A 343 -18.14 -14.96 21.17
CA GLY A 343 -19.08 -16.02 20.83
C GLY A 343 -19.39 -16.93 22.03
N HIS A 344 -18.35 -17.34 22.79
CA HIS A 344 -18.54 -18.15 23.97
C HIS A 344 -19.38 -17.46 25.06
N ASN A 345 -19.15 -16.19 25.33
CA ASN A 345 -19.91 -15.42 26.32
C ASN A 345 -21.37 -15.24 25.93
N LEU A 346 -21.67 -15.05 24.65
CA LEU A 346 -23.04 -14.93 24.16
C LEU A 346 -23.84 -16.26 24.29
N HIS A 347 -23.13 -17.40 24.22
CA HIS A 347 -23.78 -18.73 24.28
C HIS A 347 -23.84 -19.34 25.69
N ILE A 348 -22.96 -18.94 26.62
CA ILE A 348 -23.01 -19.44 28.00
C ILE A 348 -24.10 -18.78 28.83
N TYR A 349 -24.55 -17.55 28.51
CA TYR A 349 -25.53 -16.80 29.28
C TYR A 349 -26.82 -16.43 28.48
N PRO A 350 -27.46 -17.34 27.74
CA PRO A 350 -28.65 -16.98 26.96
C PRO A 350 -29.84 -16.60 27.82
N TYR A 351 -29.85 -16.92 29.13
CA TYR A 351 -30.98 -16.72 30.06
C TYR A 351 -30.91 -15.45 30.92
N GLN A 352 -29.77 -14.79 31.03
CA GLN A 352 -29.66 -13.58 31.88
C GLN A 352 -29.94 -12.26 31.14
N GLN A 353 -29.93 -12.27 29.81
CA GLN A 353 -30.16 -11.05 28.99
C GLN A 353 -31.63 -10.87 28.54
N GLN A 354 -32.54 -11.79 28.83
CA GLN A 354 -33.98 -11.63 28.50
C GLN A 354 -34.73 -10.60 29.38
N GLY A 355 -34.04 -9.93 30.31
CA GLY A 355 -34.62 -8.95 31.23
C GLY A 355 -34.44 -7.48 30.86
N THR A 356 -33.50 -7.10 30.02
CA THR A 356 -33.33 -5.68 29.63
C THR A 356 -32.56 -5.58 28.30
N ILE A 357 -33.25 -5.01 27.35
CA ILE A 357 -32.74 -4.58 26.03
C ILE A 357 -32.55 -5.73 25.04
N SER A 358 -33.58 -5.97 24.23
CA SER A 358 -33.35 -6.46 22.88
C SER A 358 -32.29 -5.55 22.22
N PRO A 359 -31.15 -6.05 21.78
CA PRO A 359 -30.30 -5.25 20.91
C PRO A 359 -31.18 -4.92 19.70
N LEU A 360 -31.39 -3.65 19.43
CA LEU A 360 -31.96 -3.18 18.17
C LEU A 360 -31.01 -3.66 17.10
N ARG A 361 -31.20 -4.87 16.62
CA ARG A 361 -30.68 -5.26 15.33
C ARG A 361 -31.32 -4.28 14.35
N PRO A 362 -30.55 -3.55 13.56
CA PRO A 362 -31.14 -2.62 12.62
C PRO A 362 -32.10 -3.40 11.72
N SER A 363 -33.34 -2.97 11.72
CA SER A 363 -34.41 -3.47 10.84
C SER A 363 -34.08 -3.09 9.39
#